data_33573c451e02a8c23ce2c923b0a3ea95
#
_entry.id   33573c451e02a8c23ce2c923b0a3ea95
#
_cell.length_a   1.000
_cell.length_b   1.000
_cell.length_c   1.000
_cell.angle_alpha   90.00
_cell.angle_beta   90.00
_cell.angle_gamma   90.00
#
_symmetry.space_group_name_H-M   'P 1'
#
loop_
_entity.id
_entity.type
_entity.pdbx_description
1 polymer ?
#
loop_
_entity_poly.entity_id
_entity_poly.type
_entity_poly.pdbx_seq_one_letter_code
_entity_poly.pdbx_strand_id
1 'polypeptide(L)'
;MLWAVLQTRQKFFDPYTTSAYLADFLLQVGAILFAVTAYADNPSVLIGLLLIPAIGTLVNGDNLDHRFTKPAKPPVKEDDAAPPEPIDVVPVKPFITTYRGAMMIITCISILAVDFPVFPRRFAKVENWGVSLMDLGVGSFVFGAGLVYARQALKEEDEDATKVPFANKMNSAVMHSLPMLALGFLRLWTVKGLEYQEHVTEYGVHWNFFFTLGLLPIFVTILQPVIKYIPSYSALGFALLVPYEMLYTYSDLGMFMFMAPRDNFISANREGIFSFLGYLAIFIVGQGIGMEALRRDVNAATPISQNDEWVAEMLGGTDSLAEVRKTREHNSMLKLGKWTGIWIVIYVFLTWHYGPRLTVSRRLANLPYLAWVAAFNCGQLLLFRVIEGLLFPLLYTSRDRKVEQERVKKATSKVLNAFNRNGLAIFCLANVLTGLVNMTMPTLDMNDYQAMAVLISYMGILTGVGLFLDQRNITIKL
;
A
#
# COMPACT_ATOMS: atom_id res chain seq x y z
N MET A 1 11.22 -1.53 12.10
CA MET A 1 12.60 -1.97 12.36
C MET A 1 12.71 -2.72 13.69
N LEU A 2 12.36 -2.17 14.87
CA LEU A 2 12.50 -2.85 16.17
C LEU A 2 11.81 -4.22 16.20
N TRP A 3 10.57 -4.35 15.72
CA TRP A 3 9.88 -5.63 15.58
C TRP A 3 10.73 -6.68 14.83
N ALA A 4 11.25 -6.29 13.66
CA ALA A 4 12.04 -7.20 12.83
C ALA A 4 13.37 -7.62 13.48
N VAL A 5 13.99 -6.71 14.23
CA VAL A 5 15.22 -6.99 15.02
C VAL A 5 14.92 -7.96 16.16
N LEU A 6 13.84 -7.75 16.93
CA LEU A 6 13.42 -8.67 17.99
C LEU A 6 13.09 -10.07 17.44
N GLN A 7 12.46 -10.12 16.25
CA GLN A 7 12.15 -11.38 15.58
C GLN A 7 13.43 -12.13 15.13
N THR A 8 14.38 -11.43 14.50
CA THR A 8 15.57 -12.07 13.94
C THR A 8 16.61 -12.41 14.98
N ARG A 9 16.78 -11.56 16.00
CA ARG A 9 17.83 -11.73 17.02
C ARG A 9 17.39 -12.54 18.23
N GLN A 10 16.12 -12.40 18.64
CA GLN A 10 15.60 -13.00 19.87
C GLN A 10 14.50 -14.05 19.64
N LYS A 11 13.98 -14.19 18.40
CA LYS A 11 12.79 -15.00 18.09
C LYS A 11 11.60 -14.67 19.00
N PHE A 12 11.47 -13.39 19.39
CA PHE A 12 10.50 -12.97 20.38
C PHE A 12 9.05 -13.26 19.96
N PHE A 13 8.78 -13.27 18.66
CA PHE A 13 7.46 -13.55 18.07
C PHE A 13 7.32 -15.00 17.56
N ASP A 14 8.18 -15.93 17.95
CA ASP A 14 8.11 -17.34 17.55
C ASP A 14 8.40 -18.25 18.76
N PRO A 15 7.38 -18.78 19.46
CA PRO A 15 5.93 -18.68 19.20
C PRO A 15 5.30 -17.35 19.64
N TYR A 16 4.16 -16.99 19.02
CA TYR A 16 3.39 -15.82 19.43
C TYR A 16 2.67 -16.10 20.76
N THR A 17 3.21 -15.58 21.85
CA THR A 17 2.60 -15.56 23.19
C THR A 17 1.70 -14.33 23.35
N THR A 18 0.93 -14.26 24.46
CA THR A 18 0.13 -13.07 24.76
C THR A 18 0.98 -11.79 24.86
N SER A 19 2.16 -11.88 25.46
CA SER A 19 3.12 -10.77 25.53
C SER A 19 3.65 -10.37 24.15
N ALA A 20 3.86 -11.34 23.24
CA ALA A 20 4.26 -11.07 21.87
C ALA A 20 3.15 -10.35 21.06
N TYR A 21 1.89 -10.73 21.24
CA TYR A 21 0.76 -9.99 20.63
C TYR A 21 0.66 -8.55 21.14
N LEU A 22 0.84 -8.35 22.47
CA LEU A 22 0.83 -7.00 23.05
C LEU A 22 2.01 -6.16 22.52
N ALA A 23 3.20 -6.74 22.46
CA ALA A 23 4.38 -6.07 21.92
C ALA A 23 4.20 -5.74 20.43
N ASP A 24 3.63 -6.66 19.63
CA ASP A 24 3.33 -6.41 18.22
C ASP A 24 2.32 -5.27 18.06
N PHE A 25 1.25 -5.25 18.86
CA PHE A 25 0.29 -4.14 18.90
C PHE A 25 0.98 -2.81 19.24
N LEU A 26 1.79 -2.76 20.28
CA LEU A 26 2.47 -1.53 20.71
C LEU A 26 3.47 -1.04 19.66
N LEU A 27 4.21 -1.94 19.02
CA LEU A 27 5.22 -1.58 18.00
C LEU A 27 4.61 -1.19 16.65
N GLN A 28 3.47 -1.75 16.26
CA GLN A 28 2.87 -1.48 14.95
C GLN A 28 1.74 -0.42 15.06
N VAL A 29 0.83 -0.59 16.01
CA VAL A 29 -0.32 0.31 16.17
C VAL A 29 0.02 1.45 17.12
N GLY A 30 0.55 1.15 18.31
CA GLY A 30 0.91 2.14 19.31
C GLY A 30 1.93 3.15 18.78
N ALA A 31 3.00 2.68 18.13
CA ALA A 31 4.01 3.57 17.59
C ALA A 31 3.44 4.57 16.58
N ILE A 32 2.54 4.13 15.67
CA ILE A 32 1.89 5.01 14.70
C ILE A 32 0.93 5.97 15.42
N LEU A 33 0.12 5.49 16.36
CA LEU A 33 -0.80 6.31 17.13
C LEU A 33 -0.05 7.43 17.88
N PHE A 34 1.01 7.07 18.60
CA PHE A 34 1.82 8.06 19.34
C PHE A 34 2.53 9.05 18.40
N ALA A 35 2.98 8.59 17.22
CA ALA A 35 3.64 9.46 16.23
C ALA A 35 2.73 10.57 15.70
N VAL A 36 1.42 10.30 15.57
CA VAL A 36 0.46 11.27 15.02
C VAL A 36 -0.33 12.02 16.09
N THR A 37 -0.08 11.74 17.38
CA THR A 37 -0.72 12.38 18.53
C THR A 37 0.33 12.94 19.51
N ALA A 38 0.61 12.25 20.60
CA ALA A 38 1.44 12.74 21.71
C ALA A 38 2.89 13.12 21.31
N TYR A 39 3.48 12.47 20.30
CA TYR A 39 4.83 12.79 19.81
C TYR A 39 4.81 13.51 18.45
N ALA A 40 3.68 14.01 18.02
CA ALA A 40 3.56 14.69 16.73
C ALA A 40 4.49 15.90 16.60
N ASP A 41 4.71 16.64 17.67
CA ASP A 41 5.62 17.80 17.69
C ASP A 41 7.08 17.45 17.94
N ASN A 42 7.35 16.25 18.48
CA ASN A 42 8.69 15.77 18.79
C ASN A 42 8.94 14.34 18.25
N PRO A 43 8.82 14.11 16.93
CA PRO A 43 8.93 12.76 16.35
C PRO A 43 10.33 12.15 16.55
N SER A 44 11.37 12.97 16.69
CA SER A 44 12.74 12.51 16.96
C SER A 44 12.86 11.76 18.29
N VAL A 45 12.10 12.13 19.32
CA VAL A 45 12.07 11.44 20.59
C VAL A 45 11.53 10.03 20.43
N LEU A 46 10.37 9.88 19.76
CA LEU A 46 9.77 8.57 19.49
C LEU A 46 10.70 7.70 18.63
N ILE A 47 11.29 8.29 17.59
CA ILE A 47 12.28 7.60 16.75
C ILE A 47 13.45 7.10 17.61
N GLY A 48 13.99 7.91 18.50
CA GLY A 48 15.04 7.54 19.45
C GLY A 48 14.61 6.38 20.35
N LEU A 49 13.41 6.45 20.95
CA LEU A 49 12.85 5.41 21.80
C LEU A 49 12.71 4.04 21.09
N LEU A 50 12.48 4.05 19.77
CA LEU A 50 12.35 2.83 18.97
C LEU A 50 13.69 2.36 18.37
N LEU A 51 14.57 3.28 17.97
CA LEU A 51 15.84 2.94 17.32
C LEU A 51 16.93 2.53 18.32
N ILE A 52 17.02 3.18 19.49
CA ILE A 52 18.06 2.86 20.48
C ILE A 52 17.96 1.40 20.93
N PRO A 53 16.79 0.86 21.35
CA PRO A 53 16.67 -0.56 21.66
C PRO A 53 16.93 -1.47 20.46
N ALA A 54 16.53 -1.04 19.24
CA ALA A 54 16.79 -1.83 18.04
C ALA A 54 18.29 -1.95 17.75
N ILE A 55 19.03 -0.84 17.82
CA ILE A 55 20.49 -0.84 17.65
C ILE A 55 21.16 -1.63 18.76
N GLY A 56 20.76 -1.42 20.02
CA GLY A 56 21.30 -2.17 21.16
C GLY A 56 21.12 -3.69 20.99
N THR A 57 19.96 -4.14 20.52
CA THR A 57 19.70 -5.55 20.24
C THR A 57 20.49 -6.06 19.02
N LEU A 58 20.72 -5.22 18.01
CA LEU A 58 21.53 -5.58 16.85
C LEU A 58 23.00 -5.77 17.22
N VAL A 59 23.53 -4.93 18.11
CA VAL A 59 24.95 -4.97 18.53
C VAL A 59 25.20 -6.13 19.51
N ASN A 60 24.27 -6.34 20.47
CA ASN A 60 24.45 -7.33 21.55
C ASN A 60 23.78 -8.69 21.27
N GLY A 61 22.95 -8.77 20.21
CA GLY A 61 22.23 -10.00 19.88
C GLY A 61 23.09 -11.01 19.12
N ASP A 62 23.03 -12.27 19.49
CA ASP A 62 23.64 -13.37 18.75
C ASP A 62 23.05 -13.43 17.33
N ASN A 63 23.91 -13.65 16.32
CA ASN A 63 23.48 -13.90 14.95
C ASN A 63 22.80 -15.29 14.87
N LEU A 64 21.49 -15.34 15.07
CA LEU A 64 20.72 -16.57 14.90
C LEU A 64 20.76 -17.10 13.46
N ASP A 65 21.06 -16.24 12.48
CA ASP A 65 21.21 -16.64 11.08
C ASP A 65 22.32 -17.68 10.85
N HIS A 66 23.38 -17.70 11.65
CA HIS A 66 24.39 -18.77 11.57
C HIS A 66 23.85 -20.16 11.94
N ARG A 67 22.71 -20.25 12.64
CA ARG A 67 22.06 -21.54 12.93
C ARG A 67 21.18 -22.03 11.78
N PHE A 68 20.74 -21.14 10.88
CA PHE A 68 20.03 -21.50 9.67
C PHE A 68 20.94 -21.88 8.50
N THR A 69 22.26 -21.59 8.60
CA THR A 69 23.26 -21.94 7.57
C THR A 69 23.82 -23.35 7.71
N LYS A 70 23.58 -24.06 8.80
CA LYS A 70 23.79 -25.50 8.75
C LYS A 70 22.59 -26.10 8.02
N PRO A 71 22.78 -26.67 6.81
CA PRO A 71 21.75 -27.50 6.24
C PRO A 71 21.38 -28.51 7.33
N ALA A 72 20.08 -28.58 7.68
CA ALA A 72 19.61 -29.72 8.43
C ALA A 72 20.20 -30.94 7.74
N LYS A 73 20.86 -31.85 8.49
CA LYS A 73 21.27 -33.13 7.94
C LYS A 73 20.11 -33.64 7.12
N PRO A 74 20.34 -34.09 5.86
CA PRO A 74 19.26 -34.58 5.06
C PRO A 74 18.48 -35.60 5.90
N PRO A 75 17.18 -35.43 6.09
CA PRO A 75 16.41 -36.46 6.73
C PRO A 75 16.45 -37.67 5.80
N VAL A 76 16.86 -38.77 6.39
CA VAL A 76 16.46 -40.14 6.03
C VAL A 76 15.89 -40.30 4.61
N LYS A 77 16.67 -41.05 3.78
CA LYS A 77 16.27 -41.73 2.53
C LYS A 77 15.36 -40.94 1.55
N GLU A 78 15.95 -40.55 0.44
CA GLU A 78 15.36 -39.84 -0.70
C GLU A 78 14.16 -40.56 -1.38
N ASP A 79 13.78 -41.75 -0.96
CA ASP A 79 12.79 -42.55 -1.66
C ASP A 79 11.31 -42.26 -1.34
N ASP A 80 11.02 -41.48 -0.26
CA ASP A 80 9.64 -41.16 0.16
C ASP A 80 9.34 -39.65 0.25
N ALA A 81 10.22 -38.77 -0.14
CA ALA A 81 9.96 -37.32 -0.10
C ALA A 81 9.16 -36.92 -1.36
N ALA A 82 7.94 -36.44 -1.17
CA ALA A 82 7.18 -35.81 -2.24
C ALA A 82 8.02 -34.74 -2.94
N PRO A 83 7.97 -34.65 -4.28
CA PRO A 83 8.75 -33.68 -5.04
C PRO A 83 8.47 -32.25 -4.51
N PRO A 84 9.50 -31.38 -4.45
CA PRO A 84 9.32 -30.01 -3.94
C PRO A 84 8.25 -29.29 -4.78
N GLU A 85 7.32 -28.61 -4.08
CA GLU A 85 6.30 -27.83 -4.77
C GLU A 85 6.93 -26.68 -5.57
N PRO A 86 6.48 -26.45 -6.80
CA PRO A 86 7.04 -25.38 -7.64
C PRO A 86 6.85 -24.01 -6.97
N ILE A 87 7.88 -23.18 -7.08
CA ILE A 87 7.90 -21.83 -6.47
C ILE A 87 6.94 -20.89 -7.19
N ASP A 88 6.29 -19.99 -6.43
CA ASP A 88 5.40 -18.98 -7.00
C ASP A 88 6.20 -17.98 -7.86
N VAL A 89 5.72 -17.70 -9.06
CA VAL A 89 6.28 -16.65 -9.94
C VAL A 89 6.17 -15.27 -9.30
N VAL A 90 5.04 -15.02 -8.61
CA VAL A 90 4.79 -13.77 -7.88
C VAL A 90 4.68 -14.07 -6.38
N PRO A 91 5.81 -14.11 -5.65
CA PRO A 91 5.83 -14.44 -4.24
C PRO A 91 5.09 -13.39 -3.39
N VAL A 92 4.63 -13.81 -2.21
CA VAL A 92 4.15 -12.86 -1.19
C VAL A 92 5.36 -12.15 -0.59
N LYS A 93 5.37 -10.81 -0.62
CA LYS A 93 6.48 -10.00 -0.12
C LYS A 93 6.09 -9.32 1.21
N PRO A 94 6.78 -9.64 2.33
CA PRO A 94 6.51 -9.06 3.65
C PRO A 94 6.55 -7.53 3.67
N PHE A 95 7.48 -6.90 2.95
CA PHE A 95 7.58 -5.44 2.92
C PHE A 95 6.32 -4.77 2.31
N ILE A 96 5.64 -5.42 1.36
CA ILE A 96 4.37 -4.93 0.79
C ILE A 96 3.22 -5.13 1.79
N THR A 97 3.21 -6.27 2.51
CA THR A 97 2.24 -6.50 3.60
C THR A 97 2.42 -5.47 4.70
N THR A 98 3.67 -5.17 5.08
CA THR A 98 4.01 -4.13 6.07
C THR A 98 3.53 -2.76 5.61
N TYR A 99 3.82 -2.37 4.37
CA TYR A 99 3.38 -1.10 3.79
C TYR A 99 1.85 -0.96 3.83
N ARG A 100 1.11 -1.96 3.35
CA ARG A 100 -0.36 -1.91 3.29
C ARG A 100 -1.00 -1.96 4.68
N GLY A 101 -0.46 -2.80 5.57
CA GLY A 101 -0.92 -2.88 6.96
C GLY A 101 -0.71 -1.56 7.71
N ALA A 102 0.47 -0.96 7.59
CA ALA A 102 0.78 0.33 8.21
C ALA A 102 -0.10 1.46 7.65
N MET A 103 -0.32 1.49 6.32
CA MET A 103 -1.21 2.46 5.68
C MET A 103 -2.65 2.31 6.20
N MET A 104 -3.15 1.08 6.38
CA MET A 104 -4.47 0.83 6.92
C MET A 104 -4.58 1.30 8.38
N ILE A 105 -3.58 0.99 9.21
CA ILE A 105 -3.54 1.39 10.62
C ILE A 105 -3.57 2.92 10.76
N ILE A 106 -2.70 3.63 10.03
CA ILE A 106 -2.66 5.10 10.12
C ILE A 106 -3.97 5.74 9.63
N THR A 107 -4.61 5.13 8.64
CA THR A 107 -5.92 5.60 8.15
C THR A 107 -7.00 5.40 9.20
N CYS A 108 -7.11 4.21 9.80
CA CYS A 108 -8.08 3.95 10.87
C CYS A 108 -7.86 4.88 12.07
N ILE A 109 -6.60 5.14 12.46
CA ILE A 109 -6.29 6.12 13.52
C ILE A 109 -6.77 7.50 13.11
N SER A 110 -6.43 7.98 11.92
CA SER A 110 -6.70 9.35 11.47
C SER A 110 -8.19 9.65 11.32
N ILE A 111 -9.01 8.65 10.96
CA ILE A 111 -10.46 8.80 10.81
C ILE A 111 -11.10 9.28 12.13
N LEU A 112 -10.72 8.68 13.25
CA LEU A 112 -11.26 9.05 14.56
C LEU A 112 -10.43 10.14 15.23
N ALA A 113 -9.09 10.08 15.13
CA ALA A 113 -8.20 11.00 15.85
C ALA A 113 -8.40 12.47 15.45
N VAL A 114 -8.83 12.75 14.21
CA VAL A 114 -9.08 14.11 13.72
C VAL A 114 -10.18 14.84 14.52
N ASP A 115 -11.06 14.11 15.20
CA ASP A 115 -12.14 14.64 15.99
C ASP A 115 -11.69 15.05 17.41
N PHE A 116 -10.44 14.74 17.79
CA PHE A 116 -9.86 15.09 19.08
C PHE A 116 -8.81 16.20 19.00
N PRO A 117 -8.68 17.05 20.05
CA PRO A 117 -7.63 18.10 20.11
C PRO A 117 -6.20 17.55 20.09
N VAL A 118 -5.96 16.35 20.63
CA VAL A 118 -4.64 15.70 20.68
C VAL A 118 -4.05 15.41 19.28
N PHE A 119 -4.88 15.39 18.24
CA PHE A 119 -4.43 15.23 16.85
C PHE A 119 -4.16 16.61 16.22
N PRO A 120 -2.92 16.93 15.84
CA PRO A 120 -2.58 18.23 15.29
C PRO A 120 -3.35 18.57 14.02
N ARG A 121 -3.92 19.75 13.96
CA ARG A 121 -4.73 20.20 12.80
C ARG A 121 -3.93 20.23 11.48
N ARG A 122 -2.59 20.39 11.52
CA ARG A 122 -1.73 20.27 10.32
C ARG A 122 -1.77 18.91 9.64
N PHE A 123 -2.24 17.87 10.32
CA PHE A 123 -2.43 16.53 9.74
C PHE A 123 -3.80 16.33 9.12
N ALA A 124 -4.78 17.18 9.46
CA ALA A 124 -6.13 17.14 8.91
C ALA A 124 -6.14 17.46 7.41
N LYS A 125 -7.19 17.02 6.71
CA LYS A 125 -7.37 17.27 5.28
C LYS A 125 -7.33 18.77 4.96
N VAL A 126 -6.61 19.13 3.91
CA VAL A 126 -6.58 20.50 3.38
C VAL A 126 -7.76 20.68 2.43
N GLU A 127 -8.45 21.82 2.52
CA GLU A 127 -9.66 22.05 1.71
C GLU A 127 -9.35 22.22 0.21
N ASN A 128 -8.36 23.06 -0.13
CA ASN A 128 -8.08 23.40 -1.53
C ASN A 128 -6.63 23.09 -1.92
N TRP A 129 -5.66 23.71 -1.25
CA TRP A 129 -4.24 23.68 -1.61
C TRP A 129 -3.37 23.32 -0.43
N GLY A 130 -2.39 22.49 -0.65
CA GLY A 130 -1.43 22.06 0.35
C GLY A 130 -1.31 20.54 0.44
N VAL A 131 -0.55 20.10 1.43
CA VAL A 131 -0.26 18.70 1.73
C VAL A 131 -0.46 18.43 3.21
N SER A 132 -1.13 17.34 3.53
CA SER A 132 -1.29 16.86 4.90
C SER A 132 -1.16 15.34 4.96
N LEU A 133 -1.08 14.81 6.17
CA LEU A 133 -1.07 13.37 6.40
C LEU A 133 -2.35 12.69 5.85
N MET A 134 -3.52 13.29 6.10
CA MET A 134 -4.80 12.73 5.65
C MET A 134 -4.99 12.85 4.14
N ASP A 135 -4.44 13.89 3.50
CA ASP A 135 -4.45 14.01 2.04
C ASP A 135 -3.57 12.95 1.38
N LEU A 136 -2.42 12.63 1.99
CA LEU A 136 -1.56 11.55 1.54
C LEU A 136 -2.27 10.19 1.61
N GLY A 137 -3.07 9.96 2.67
CA GLY A 137 -3.79 8.70 2.87
C GLY A 137 -4.64 8.30 1.67
N VAL A 138 -5.42 9.24 1.11
CA VAL A 138 -6.28 8.98 -0.07
C VAL A 138 -5.45 8.54 -1.28
N GLY A 139 -4.38 9.28 -1.59
CA GLY A 139 -3.47 8.94 -2.69
C GLY A 139 -2.78 7.59 -2.48
N SER A 140 -2.34 7.29 -1.25
CA SER A 140 -1.69 6.03 -0.90
C SER A 140 -2.62 4.82 -1.03
N PHE A 141 -3.91 4.98 -0.73
CA PHE A 141 -4.91 3.93 -0.99
C PHE A 141 -5.02 3.61 -2.46
N VAL A 142 -5.15 4.62 -3.30
CA VAL A 142 -5.24 4.45 -4.75
C VAL A 142 -3.95 3.86 -5.32
N PHE A 143 -2.80 4.37 -4.90
CA PHE A 143 -1.49 3.84 -5.29
C PHE A 143 -1.33 2.37 -4.86
N GLY A 144 -1.70 2.05 -3.61
CA GLY A 144 -1.65 0.70 -3.05
C GLY A 144 -2.62 -0.28 -3.76
N ALA A 145 -3.78 0.19 -4.20
CA ALA A 145 -4.71 -0.60 -5.03
C ALA A 145 -4.09 -0.93 -6.39
N GLY A 146 -3.47 0.05 -7.06
CA GLY A 146 -2.73 -0.16 -8.30
C GLY A 146 -1.57 -1.14 -8.13
N LEU A 147 -0.78 -1.00 -7.06
CA LEU A 147 0.33 -1.89 -6.73
C LEU A 147 -0.12 -3.36 -6.63
N VAL A 148 -1.27 -3.61 -6.00
CA VAL A 148 -1.81 -4.99 -5.88
C VAL A 148 -2.41 -5.47 -7.20
N TYR A 149 -3.04 -4.59 -7.96
CA TYR A 149 -3.58 -4.92 -9.28
C TYR A 149 -2.49 -5.41 -10.24
N ALA A 150 -1.24 -4.96 -10.09
CA ALA A 150 -0.09 -5.47 -10.83
C ALA A 150 0.13 -6.98 -10.69
N ARG A 151 -0.30 -7.61 -9.58
CA ARG A 151 -0.19 -9.06 -9.39
C ARG A 151 -0.97 -9.84 -10.44
N GLN A 152 -2.15 -9.36 -10.82
CA GLN A 152 -2.94 -9.97 -11.87
C GLN A 152 -2.23 -9.84 -13.23
N ALA A 153 -1.72 -8.66 -13.55
CA ALA A 153 -0.99 -8.41 -14.79
C ALA A 153 0.27 -9.29 -14.90
N LEU A 154 1.02 -9.47 -13.79
CA LEU A 154 2.21 -10.34 -13.76
C LEU A 154 1.86 -11.82 -13.97
N LYS A 155 0.76 -12.30 -13.43
CA LYS A 155 0.28 -13.67 -13.68
C LYS A 155 -0.16 -13.86 -15.14
N GLU A 156 -0.84 -12.86 -15.69
CA GLU A 156 -1.24 -12.87 -17.09
C GLU A 156 -0.03 -12.85 -18.05
N GLU A 157 1.08 -12.18 -17.70
CA GLU A 157 2.33 -12.23 -18.48
C GLU A 157 2.94 -13.64 -18.51
N ASP A 158 2.84 -14.40 -17.42
CA ASP A 158 3.42 -15.74 -17.30
C ASP A 158 2.58 -16.81 -18.02
N GLU A 159 1.25 -16.66 -18.10
CA GLU A 159 0.31 -17.65 -18.66
C GLU A 159 0.05 -17.50 -20.19
N ASP A 160 0.90 -16.80 -20.96
CA ASP A 160 0.65 -16.51 -22.39
C ASP A 160 -0.69 -15.78 -22.64
N ALA A 161 -0.99 -14.80 -21.81
CA ALA A 161 -2.27 -14.07 -21.76
C ALA A 161 -2.61 -13.21 -23.01
N THR A 162 -1.83 -13.30 -24.08
CA THR A 162 -2.22 -12.76 -25.39
C THR A 162 -3.51 -13.38 -25.93
N LYS A 163 -3.95 -14.50 -25.32
CA LYS A 163 -5.14 -15.28 -25.74
C LYS A 163 -6.45 -14.86 -25.07
N VAL A 164 -6.43 -14.04 -23.98
CA VAL A 164 -7.68 -13.65 -23.32
C VAL A 164 -8.33 -12.48 -24.06
N PRO A 165 -9.56 -12.66 -24.60
CA PRO A 165 -10.28 -11.60 -25.30
C PRO A 165 -10.50 -10.37 -24.40
N PHE A 166 -10.46 -9.18 -25.00
CA PHE A 166 -10.69 -7.91 -24.30
C PHE A 166 -12.04 -7.90 -23.54
N ALA A 167 -13.07 -8.51 -24.12
CA ALA A 167 -14.38 -8.62 -23.47
C ALA A 167 -14.33 -9.38 -22.14
N ASN A 168 -13.54 -10.45 -22.06
CA ASN A 168 -13.38 -11.23 -20.82
C ASN A 168 -12.60 -10.45 -19.77
N LYS A 169 -11.57 -9.70 -20.16
CA LYS A 169 -10.85 -8.80 -19.25
C LYS A 169 -11.75 -7.69 -18.71
N MET A 170 -12.56 -7.11 -19.58
CA MET A 170 -13.54 -6.09 -19.18
C MET A 170 -14.59 -6.66 -18.22
N ASN A 171 -15.15 -7.82 -18.51
CA ASN A 171 -16.11 -8.48 -17.63
C ASN A 171 -15.49 -8.78 -16.25
N SER A 172 -14.24 -9.26 -16.21
CA SER A 172 -13.51 -9.48 -14.96
C SER A 172 -13.32 -8.17 -14.19
N ALA A 173 -12.91 -7.09 -14.85
CA ALA A 173 -12.75 -5.78 -14.23
C ALA A 173 -14.06 -5.26 -13.63
N VAL A 174 -15.17 -5.37 -14.37
CA VAL A 174 -16.51 -4.98 -13.89
C VAL A 174 -16.92 -5.81 -12.67
N MET A 175 -16.75 -7.14 -12.71
CA MET A 175 -17.09 -8.01 -11.58
C MET A 175 -16.28 -7.68 -10.32
N HIS A 176 -15.00 -7.37 -10.45
CA HIS A 176 -14.17 -6.93 -9.32
C HIS A 176 -14.55 -5.54 -8.79
N SER A 177 -15.14 -4.71 -9.64
CA SER A 177 -15.58 -3.35 -9.28
C SER A 177 -16.93 -3.32 -8.55
N LEU A 178 -17.80 -4.32 -8.78
CA LEU A 178 -19.16 -4.37 -8.23
C LEU A 178 -19.25 -4.18 -6.71
N PRO A 179 -18.43 -4.83 -5.86
CA PRO A 179 -18.52 -4.65 -4.42
C PRO A 179 -18.24 -3.20 -3.99
N MET A 180 -17.25 -2.54 -4.62
CA MET A 180 -16.93 -1.15 -4.34
C MET A 180 -18.04 -0.20 -4.80
N LEU A 181 -18.61 -0.43 -5.97
CA LEU A 181 -19.73 0.35 -6.47
C LEU A 181 -20.97 0.17 -5.57
N ALA A 182 -21.24 -1.04 -5.11
CA ALA A 182 -22.32 -1.32 -4.16
C ALA A 182 -22.15 -0.57 -2.84
N LEU A 183 -20.92 -0.55 -2.27
CA LEU A 183 -20.60 0.26 -1.09
C LEU A 183 -20.76 1.77 -1.38
N GLY A 184 -20.44 2.22 -2.58
CA GLY A 184 -20.65 3.60 -3.02
C GLY A 184 -22.12 4.00 -3.02
N PHE A 185 -23.00 3.15 -3.55
CA PHE A 185 -24.46 3.35 -3.52
C PHE A 185 -25.01 3.26 -2.09
N LEU A 186 -24.56 2.29 -1.31
CA LEU A 186 -24.97 2.16 0.11
C LEU A 186 -24.64 3.44 0.88
N ARG A 187 -23.41 3.95 0.74
CA ARG A 187 -22.99 5.21 1.38
C ARG A 187 -23.86 6.39 0.92
N LEU A 188 -24.12 6.50 -0.38
CA LEU A 188 -24.97 7.58 -0.92
C LEU A 188 -26.37 7.53 -0.33
N TRP A 189 -26.94 6.33 -0.17
CA TRP A 189 -28.27 6.14 0.40
C TRP A 189 -28.30 6.45 1.90
N THR A 190 -27.30 5.97 2.68
CA THR A 190 -27.25 6.19 4.14
C THR A 190 -27.00 7.65 4.50
N VAL A 191 -26.13 8.36 3.77
CA VAL A 191 -25.81 9.78 4.05
C VAL A 191 -27.00 10.68 3.74
N LYS A 192 -27.74 10.43 2.64
CA LYS A 192 -28.96 11.19 2.32
C LYS A 192 -30.14 10.91 3.27
N GLY A 193 -30.16 9.74 3.90
CA GLY A 193 -31.18 9.36 4.89
C GLY A 193 -30.95 9.89 6.29
N LEU A 194 -29.73 10.30 6.60
CA LEU A 194 -29.34 10.89 7.87
C LEU A 194 -28.96 12.33 7.59
N GLU A 195 -29.56 13.33 8.20
CA GLU A 195 -29.24 14.77 8.04
C GLU A 195 -27.76 15.08 8.43
N TYR A 196 -26.83 14.32 7.87
CA TYR A 196 -25.39 14.45 8.09
C TYR A 196 -24.84 15.54 7.16
N GLN A 197 -24.07 16.47 7.71
CA GLN A 197 -23.47 17.57 6.95
C GLN A 197 -22.47 17.02 5.92
N GLU A 198 -22.88 16.97 4.66
CA GLU A 198 -22.04 16.50 3.56
C GLU A 198 -20.94 17.51 3.24
N HIS A 199 -19.68 17.07 3.24
CA HIS A 199 -18.57 17.83 2.68
C HIS A 199 -18.60 17.74 1.13
N VAL A 200 -19.55 18.43 0.52
CA VAL A 200 -19.79 18.44 -0.94
C VAL A 200 -18.54 18.88 -1.73
N THR A 201 -17.64 19.64 -1.10
CA THR A 201 -16.39 20.11 -1.69
C THR A 201 -15.34 19.02 -1.88
N GLU A 202 -15.51 17.83 -1.27
CA GLU A 202 -14.52 16.75 -1.35
C GLU A 202 -14.64 15.91 -2.62
N TYR A 203 -15.88 15.49 -2.97
CA TYR A 203 -16.15 14.65 -4.16
C TYR A 203 -17.36 15.12 -4.96
N GLY A 204 -18.21 15.97 -4.39
CA GLY A 204 -19.48 16.39 -4.98
C GLY A 204 -20.70 15.89 -4.21
N VAL A 205 -21.89 16.15 -4.78
CA VAL A 205 -23.20 15.86 -4.12
C VAL A 205 -23.53 14.36 -4.13
N HIS A 206 -23.16 13.65 -5.20
CA HIS A 206 -23.54 12.25 -5.42
C HIS A 206 -22.32 11.33 -5.54
N TRP A 207 -21.12 11.90 -5.71
CA TRP A 207 -19.87 11.15 -5.84
C TRP A 207 -19.28 10.83 -4.48
N ASN A 208 -18.56 9.71 -4.37
CA ASN A 208 -17.82 9.36 -3.19
C ASN A 208 -16.58 8.53 -3.57
N PHE A 209 -15.68 8.33 -2.59
CA PHE A 209 -14.43 7.62 -2.81
C PHE A 209 -14.59 6.18 -3.28
N PHE A 210 -15.66 5.49 -2.89
CA PHE A 210 -15.93 4.11 -3.33
C PHE A 210 -16.24 4.06 -4.83
N PHE A 211 -16.95 5.07 -5.38
CA PHE A 211 -17.15 5.18 -6.83
C PHE A 211 -15.83 5.39 -7.56
N THR A 212 -14.95 6.26 -7.02
CA THR A 212 -13.61 6.45 -7.56
C THR A 212 -12.85 5.11 -7.62
N LEU A 213 -12.74 4.40 -6.50
CA LEU A 213 -12.04 3.11 -6.42
C LEU A 213 -12.65 2.03 -7.32
N GLY A 214 -14.00 1.95 -7.36
CA GLY A 214 -14.71 0.96 -8.16
C GLY A 214 -14.55 1.18 -9.67
N LEU A 215 -14.42 2.41 -10.14
CA LEU A 215 -14.24 2.70 -11.55
C LEU A 215 -12.80 2.51 -12.05
N LEU A 216 -11.79 2.60 -11.18
CA LEU A 216 -10.39 2.52 -11.59
C LEU A 216 -10.03 1.24 -12.38
N PRO A 217 -10.38 0.00 -11.95
CA PRO A 217 -10.03 -1.21 -12.70
C PRO A 217 -10.65 -1.23 -14.11
N ILE A 218 -11.87 -0.70 -14.26
CA ILE A 218 -12.56 -0.62 -15.54
C ILE A 218 -11.80 0.29 -16.51
N PHE A 219 -11.44 1.51 -16.06
CA PHE A 219 -10.73 2.48 -16.89
C PHE A 219 -9.29 2.05 -17.20
N VAL A 220 -8.61 1.38 -16.27
CA VAL A 220 -7.30 0.79 -16.54
C VAL A 220 -7.39 -0.29 -17.60
N THR A 221 -8.43 -1.12 -17.58
CA THR A 221 -8.65 -2.14 -18.62
C THR A 221 -8.89 -1.49 -19.98
N ILE A 222 -9.62 -0.37 -20.06
CA ILE A 222 -9.80 0.41 -21.29
C ILE A 222 -8.46 0.95 -21.81
N LEU A 223 -7.56 1.36 -20.91
CA LEU A 223 -6.25 1.90 -21.28
C LEU A 223 -5.21 0.84 -21.60
N GLN A 224 -5.45 -0.46 -21.32
CA GLN A 224 -4.50 -1.54 -21.61
C GLN A 224 -3.95 -1.53 -23.05
N PRO A 225 -4.74 -1.30 -24.11
CA PRO A 225 -4.20 -1.23 -25.46
C PRO A 225 -3.17 -0.10 -25.64
N VAL A 226 -3.34 1.02 -24.94
CA VAL A 226 -2.44 2.19 -25.01
C VAL A 226 -1.09 1.90 -24.37
N ILE A 227 -1.08 1.07 -23.33
CA ILE A 227 0.15 0.67 -22.60
C ILE A 227 1.15 -0.01 -23.55
N LYS A 228 0.69 -0.70 -24.60
CA LYS A 228 1.56 -1.32 -25.60
C LYS A 228 2.43 -0.32 -26.38
N TYR A 229 1.98 0.93 -26.48
CA TYR A 229 2.68 1.99 -27.20
C TYR A 229 3.52 2.89 -26.28
N ILE A 230 3.27 2.85 -24.97
CA ILE A 230 3.98 3.65 -23.99
C ILE A 230 4.84 2.73 -23.12
N PRO A 231 6.18 2.90 -23.09
CA PRO A 231 7.11 1.93 -22.51
C PRO A 231 7.04 1.79 -20.99
N SER A 232 6.23 2.62 -20.31
CA SER A 232 6.16 2.65 -18.84
C SER A 232 4.80 3.12 -18.34
N TYR A 233 4.26 2.38 -17.37
CA TYR A 233 3.05 2.78 -16.64
C TYR A 233 3.20 4.16 -15.97
N SER A 234 4.38 4.46 -15.43
CA SER A 234 4.67 5.76 -14.83
C SER A 234 4.65 6.89 -15.87
N ALA A 235 5.18 6.64 -17.08
CA ALA A 235 5.10 7.59 -18.19
C ALA A 235 3.65 7.79 -18.66
N LEU A 236 2.84 6.75 -18.71
CA LEU A 236 1.43 6.86 -19.04
C LEU A 236 0.67 7.69 -17.99
N GLY A 237 0.87 7.42 -16.70
CA GLY A 237 0.25 8.21 -15.62
C GLY A 237 0.62 9.69 -15.69
N PHE A 238 1.89 9.99 -15.97
CA PHE A 238 2.35 11.36 -16.19
C PHE A 238 1.72 11.98 -17.43
N ALA A 239 1.70 11.27 -18.55
CA ALA A 239 1.11 11.72 -19.81
C ALA A 239 -0.39 12.00 -19.72
N LEU A 240 -1.13 11.30 -18.87
CA LEU A 240 -2.55 11.57 -18.61
C LEU A 240 -2.77 12.89 -17.88
N LEU A 241 -1.86 13.26 -16.97
CA LEU A 241 -2.04 14.46 -16.13
C LEU A 241 -1.44 15.73 -16.71
N VAL A 242 -0.45 15.65 -17.59
CA VAL A 242 0.10 16.87 -18.22
C VAL A 242 -0.96 17.67 -18.98
N PRO A 243 -1.78 17.09 -19.89
CA PRO A 243 -2.85 17.82 -20.53
C PRO A 243 -3.91 18.35 -19.55
N TYR A 244 -4.21 17.60 -18.49
CA TYR A 244 -5.14 18.04 -17.44
C TYR A 244 -4.63 19.26 -16.70
N GLU A 245 -3.33 19.28 -16.31
CA GLU A 245 -2.70 20.42 -15.66
C GLU A 245 -2.65 21.64 -16.58
N MET A 246 -2.35 21.44 -17.89
CA MET A 246 -2.37 22.51 -18.88
C MET A 246 -3.78 23.07 -19.04
N LEU A 247 -4.79 22.22 -19.15
CA LEU A 247 -6.18 22.63 -19.24
C LEU A 247 -6.60 23.42 -17.99
N TYR A 248 -6.21 22.95 -16.81
CA TYR A 248 -6.49 23.63 -15.54
C TYR A 248 -5.83 25.02 -15.47
N THR A 249 -4.58 25.12 -15.93
CA THR A 249 -3.77 26.34 -15.81
C THR A 249 -4.14 27.40 -16.84
N TYR A 250 -4.47 26.99 -18.08
CA TYR A 250 -4.64 27.90 -19.22
C TYR A 250 -6.08 28.05 -19.69
N SER A 251 -7.08 27.41 -19.02
CA SER A 251 -8.50 27.57 -19.34
C SER A 251 -9.31 27.95 -18.11
N ASP A 252 -10.61 28.20 -18.31
CA ASP A 252 -11.57 28.52 -17.24
C ASP A 252 -11.93 27.32 -16.34
N LEU A 253 -11.27 26.16 -16.53
CA LEU A 253 -11.53 24.96 -15.74
C LEU A 253 -11.32 25.21 -14.24
N GLY A 254 -10.29 25.98 -13.87
CA GLY A 254 -10.04 26.38 -12.47
C GLY A 254 -11.23 27.17 -11.89
N MET A 255 -11.72 28.15 -12.62
CA MET A 255 -12.89 28.93 -12.21
C MET A 255 -14.15 28.04 -12.11
N PHE A 256 -14.37 27.17 -13.07
CA PHE A 256 -15.46 26.19 -13.04
C PHE A 256 -15.38 25.30 -11.79
N MET A 257 -14.20 24.79 -11.44
CA MET A 257 -14.00 23.89 -10.30
C MET A 257 -14.32 24.54 -8.95
N PHE A 258 -14.04 25.84 -8.80
CA PHE A 258 -14.20 26.50 -7.49
C PHE A 258 -15.46 27.36 -7.39
N MET A 259 -15.95 27.96 -8.49
CA MET A 259 -16.98 29.01 -8.46
C MET A 259 -18.27 28.67 -9.21
N ALA A 260 -18.28 27.66 -10.10
CA ALA A 260 -19.49 27.37 -10.87
C ALA A 260 -20.66 26.93 -9.95
N PRO A 261 -21.90 27.34 -10.24
CA PRO A 261 -23.08 26.83 -9.54
C PRO A 261 -23.28 25.33 -9.79
N ARG A 262 -24.03 24.64 -8.91
CA ARG A 262 -24.21 23.18 -8.94
C ARG A 262 -25.56 22.80 -9.56
N ASP A 263 -25.83 23.29 -10.79
CA ASP A 263 -27.15 23.22 -11.42
C ASP A 263 -27.39 21.92 -12.21
N ASN A 264 -26.32 21.20 -12.56
CA ASN A 264 -26.42 19.96 -13.33
C ASN A 264 -25.54 18.86 -12.71
N PHE A 265 -25.70 17.61 -13.21
CA PHE A 265 -24.98 16.46 -12.69
C PHE A 265 -23.46 16.63 -12.73
N ILE A 266 -22.91 17.23 -13.78
CA ILE A 266 -21.46 17.44 -13.91
C ILE A 266 -20.98 18.50 -12.93
N SER A 267 -21.65 19.65 -12.85
CA SER A 267 -21.27 20.72 -11.93
C SER A 267 -21.50 20.34 -10.46
N ALA A 268 -22.50 19.50 -10.18
CA ALA A 268 -22.77 18.99 -8.84
C ALA A 268 -21.69 18.00 -8.35
N ASN A 269 -21.04 17.27 -9.27
CA ASN A 269 -20.03 16.24 -8.95
C ASN A 269 -18.64 16.54 -9.56
N ARG A 270 -18.37 17.80 -9.87
CA ARG A 270 -17.16 18.23 -10.59
C ARG A 270 -15.88 17.80 -9.89
N GLU A 271 -15.84 17.87 -8.56
CA GLU A 271 -14.67 17.45 -7.78
C GLU A 271 -14.37 15.97 -7.99
N GLY A 272 -15.35 15.09 -7.93
CA GLY A 272 -15.21 13.65 -8.15
C GLY A 272 -14.86 13.29 -9.59
N ILE A 273 -15.54 13.93 -10.57
CA ILE A 273 -15.37 13.64 -11.99
C ILE A 273 -13.97 14.05 -12.48
N PHE A 274 -13.55 15.27 -12.18
CA PHE A 274 -12.26 15.78 -12.66
C PHE A 274 -11.07 15.20 -11.90
N SER A 275 -11.16 15.04 -10.56
CA SER A 275 -10.11 14.39 -9.79
C SER A 275 -9.94 12.89 -10.11
N PHE A 276 -10.97 12.25 -10.70
CA PHE A 276 -10.88 10.86 -11.12
C PHE A 276 -9.71 10.60 -12.06
N LEU A 277 -9.43 11.53 -12.99
CA LEU A 277 -8.29 11.41 -13.90
C LEU A 277 -6.95 11.36 -13.14
N GLY A 278 -6.81 12.19 -12.11
CA GLY A 278 -5.65 12.17 -11.24
C GLY A 278 -5.52 10.88 -10.44
N TYR A 279 -6.61 10.39 -9.87
CA TYR A 279 -6.61 9.10 -9.18
C TYR A 279 -6.32 7.93 -10.13
N LEU A 280 -6.81 7.98 -11.37
CA LEU A 280 -6.47 7.00 -12.41
C LEU A 280 -4.97 7.01 -12.71
N ALA A 281 -4.35 8.18 -12.83
CA ALA A 281 -2.91 8.30 -13.03
C ALA A 281 -2.13 7.74 -11.83
N ILE A 282 -2.54 8.04 -10.58
CA ILE A 282 -1.93 7.48 -9.37
C ILE A 282 -2.04 5.95 -9.34
N PHE A 283 -3.18 5.39 -9.72
CA PHE A 283 -3.38 3.94 -9.79
C PHE A 283 -2.45 3.30 -10.82
N ILE A 284 -2.35 3.87 -12.02
CA ILE A 284 -1.47 3.39 -13.09
C ILE A 284 0.00 3.45 -12.67
N VAL A 285 0.43 4.53 -12.03
CA VAL A 285 1.79 4.64 -11.47
C VAL A 285 2.00 3.57 -10.39
N GLY A 286 1.03 3.39 -9.48
CA GLY A 286 1.06 2.33 -8.48
C GLY A 286 1.17 0.93 -9.10
N GLN A 287 0.44 0.67 -10.19
CA GLN A 287 0.54 -0.59 -10.94
C GLN A 287 1.95 -0.77 -11.53
N GLY A 288 2.53 0.26 -12.13
CA GLY A 288 3.89 0.20 -12.67
C GLY A 288 4.94 -0.10 -11.60
N ILE A 289 4.83 0.53 -10.43
CA ILE A 289 5.69 0.23 -9.28
C ILE A 289 5.43 -1.20 -8.78
N GLY A 290 4.18 -1.65 -8.78
CA GLY A 290 3.80 -3.02 -8.44
C GLY A 290 4.43 -4.06 -9.37
N MET A 291 4.47 -3.81 -10.67
CA MET A 291 5.15 -4.68 -11.64
C MET A 291 6.63 -4.87 -11.29
N GLU A 292 7.29 -3.83 -10.81
CA GLU A 292 8.71 -3.90 -10.40
C GLU A 292 8.87 -4.48 -8.98
N ALA A 293 7.99 -4.14 -8.05
CA ALA A 293 8.10 -4.55 -6.65
C ALA A 293 7.68 -6.00 -6.40
N LEU A 294 6.69 -6.52 -7.14
CA LEU A 294 6.13 -7.87 -6.94
C LEU A 294 6.92 -8.96 -7.67
N ARG A 295 7.64 -8.63 -8.73
CA ARG A 295 8.50 -9.61 -9.43
C ARG A 295 9.49 -10.25 -8.47
N ARG A 296 9.80 -11.52 -8.71
CA ARG A 296 10.85 -12.22 -7.95
C ARG A 296 12.21 -11.58 -8.25
N ASP A 297 12.95 -11.27 -7.19
CA ASP A 297 14.33 -10.82 -7.33
C ASP A 297 15.18 -12.00 -7.83
N VAL A 298 15.89 -11.81 -8.93
CA VAL A 298 16.78 -12.80 -9.53
C VAL A 298 18.22 -12.35 -9.31
N ASN A 299 18.97 -13.10 -8.53
CA ASN A 299 20.40 -12.89 -8.28
C ASN A 299 21.12 -14.25 -8.23
N ALA A 300 22.43 -14.23 -8.06
CA ALA A 300 23.24 -15.45 -8.07
C ALA A 300 22.82 -16.50 -7.02
N ALA A 301 22.15 -16.07 -5.92
CA ALA A 301 21.66 -16.94 -4.85
C ALA A 301 20.23 -17.47 -5.09
N THR A 302 19.51 -16.98 -6.11
CA THR A 302 18.16 -17.46 -6.41
C THR A 302 18.20 -18.85 -7.02
N PRO A 303 17.30 -19.78 -6.60
CA PRO A 303 17.16 -21.08 -7.25
C PRO A 303 16.83 -20.89 -8.74
N ILE A 304 17.39 -21.75 -9.58
CA ILE A 304 17.08 -21.77 -11.01
C ILE A 304 15.65 -22.28 -11.17
N SER A 305 14.83 -21.55 -11.91
CA SER A 305 13.47 -21.96 -12.25
C SER A 305 13.51 -23.06 -13.32
N GLN A 306 12.53 -23.97 -13.34
CA GLN A 306 12.38 -24.96 -14.42
C GLN A 306 12.27 -24.28 -15.79
N ASN A 307 11.65 -23.11 -15.88
CA ASN A 307 11.58 -22.35 -17.11
C ASN A 307 12.94 -21.81 -17.53
N ASP A 308 13.81 -21.42 -16.60
CA ASP A 308 15.16 -20.97 -16.89
C ASP A 308 16.07 -22.13 -17.35
N GLU A 309 15.90 -23.32 -16.75
CA GLU A 309 16.57 -24.54 -17.19
C GLU A 309 16.15 -24.93 -18.61
N TRP A 310 14.86 -24.92 -18.91
CA TRP A 310 14.32 -25.22 -20.24
C TRP A 310 14.79 -24.23 -21.32
N VAL A 311 14.78 -22.92 -21.01
CA VAL A 311 15.29 -21.88 -21.92
C VAL A 311 16.79 -22.02 -22.16
N ALA A 312 17.55 -22.35 -21.10
CA ALA A 312 18.99 -22.57 -21.25
C ALA A 312 19.31 -23.83 -22.08
N GLU A 313 18.51 -24.89 -21.92
CA GLU A 313 18.62 -26.11 -22.71
C GLU A 313 18.32 -25.84 -24.19
N MET A 314 17.32 -25.01 -24.50
CA MET A 314 17.03 -24.55 -25.86
C MET A 314 18.13 -23.69 -26.46
N LEU A 315 18.86 -22.93 -25.65
CA LEU A 315 19.94 -22.04 -26.10
C LEU A 315 21.32 -22.71 -26.18
N GLY A 316 21.48 -24.00 -25.82
CA GLY A 316 22.69 -24.77 -26.03
C GLY A 316 23.56 -25.09 -24.83
N GLY A 317 22.99 -25.08 -23.58
CA GLY A 317 23.67 -25.68 -22.42
C GLY A 317 24.01 -24.73 -21.25
N THR A 318 24.95 -25.18 -20.38
CA THR A 318 25.25 -24.56 -19.07
C THR A 318 25.76 -23.12 -19.12
N ASP A 319 26.45 -22.70 -20.18
CA ASP A 319 26.93 -21.31 -20.32
C ASP A 319 25.78 -20.33 -20.60
N SER A 320 24.71 -20.81 -21.23
CA SER A 320 23.49 -20.02 -21.48
C SER A 320 22.64 -19.78 -20.22
N LEU A 321 22.75 -20.62 -19.18
CA LEU A 321 22.09 -20.37 -17.89
C LEU A 321 22.56 -19.07 -17.22
N ALA A 322 23.86 -18.79 -17.28
CA ALA A 322 24.41 -17.55 -16.74
C ALA A 322 23.96 -16.34 -17.57
N GLU A 323 23.81 -16.49 -18.87
CA GLU A 323 23.35 -15.46 -19.78
C GLU A 323 21.85 -15.21 -19.65
N VAL A 324 21.02 -16.26 -19.55
CA VAL A 324 19.59 -16.17 -19.25
C VAL A 324 19.37 -15.50 -17.88
N ARG A 325 20.17 -15.85 -16.88
CA ARG A 325 20.12 -15.26 -15.57
C ARG A 325 20.47 -13.76 -15.58
N LYS A 326 21.50 -13.37 -16.31
CA LYS A 326 21.92 -11.98 -16.50
C LYS A 326 20.85 -11.15 -17.24
N THR A 327 20.20 -11.75 -18.24
CA THR A 327 19.12 -11.11 -19.00
C THR A 327 17.86 -10.91 -18.15
N ARG A 328 17.62 -11.81 -17.19
CA ARG A 328 16.47 -11.75 -16.26
C ARG A 328 16.81 -11.13 -14.90
N GLU A 329 18.04 -10.62 -14.71
CA GLU A 329 18.43 -10.02 -13.44
C GLU A 329 17.44 -8.93 -13.05
N HIS A 330 16.78 -9.13 -11.92
CA HIS A 330 15.81 -8.20 -11.36
C HIS A 330 16.15 -7.91 -9.89
N ASN A 331 16.28 -6.64 -9.56
CA ASN A 331 16.51 -6.17 -8.21
C ASN A 331 15.47 -5.11 -7.83
N SER A 332 14.45 -5.54 -7.08
CA SER A 332 13.35 -4.66 -6.64
C SER A 332 13.82 -3.46 -5.82
N MET A 333 14.90 -3.61 -5.03
CA MET A 333 15.43 -2.51 -4.21
C MET A 333 16.02 -1.40 -5.09
N LEU A 334 16.84 -1.74 -6.10
CA LEU A 334 17.40 -0.77 -7.03
C LEU A 334 16.31 -0.08 -7.87
N LYS A 335 15.31 -0.84 -8.31
CA LYS A 335 14.18 -0.31 -9.08
C LYS A 335 13.35 0.67 -8.24
N LEU A 336 13.02 0.31 -6.99
CA LEU A 336 12.33 1.21 -6.06
C LEU A 336 13.16 2.46 -5.75
N GLY A 337 14.47 2.32 -5.55
CA GLY A 337 15.38 3.46 -5.37
C GLY A 337 15.37 4.42 -6.55
N LYS A 338 15.47 3.88 -7.77
CA LYS A 338 15.38 4.66 -9.01
C LYS A 338 14.07 5.44 -9.09
N TRP A 339 12.93 4.76 -8.89
CA TRP A 339 11.62 5.41 -8.99
C TRP A 339 11.39 6.44 -7.88
N THR A 340 11.88 6.17 -6.66
CA THR A 340 11.85 7.15 -5.56
C THR A 340 12.58 8.42 -5.95
N GLY A 341 13.81 8.29 -6.47
CA GLY A 341 14.61 9.43 -6.93
C GLY A 341 13.93 10.21 -8.06
N ILE A 342 13.41 9.51 -9.08
CA ILE A 342 12.70 10.15 -10.19
C ILE A 342 11.50 10.96 -9.71
N TRP A 343 10.63 10.38 -8.86
CA TRP A 343 9.44 11.07 -8.39
C TRP A 343 9.76 12.25 -7.45
N ILE A 344 10.81 12.15 -6.63
CA ILE A 344 11.30 13.27 -5.83
C ILE A 344 11.76 14.43 -6.75
N VAL A 345 12.55 14.12 -7.77
CA VAL A 345 13.03 15.15 -8.73
C VAL A 345 11.85 15.79 -9.46
N ILE A 346 10.88 15.00 -9.93
CA ILE A 346 9.69 15.53 -10.60
C ILE A 346 8.91 16.44 -9.63
N TYR A 347 8.66 16.00 -8.40
CA TYR A 347 7.94 16.78 -7.39
C TYR A 347 8.63 18.11 -7.10
N VAL A 348 9.94 18.09 -6.84
CA VAL A 348 10.75 19.27 -6.59
C VAL A 348 10.70 20.20 -7.79
N PHE A 349 10.90 19.69 -9.01
CA PHE A 349 10.83 20.50 -10.23
C PHE A 349 9.47 21.20 -10.40
N LEU A 350 8.36 20.48 -10.22
CA LEU A 350 7.01 21.02 -10.39
C LEU A 350 6.68 22.12 -9.36
N THR A 351 7.20 21.99 -8.13
CA THR A 351 6.91 22.92 -7.02
C THR A 351 7.98 23.99 -6.84
N TRP A 352 9.09 23.95 -7.60
CA TRP A 352 10.23 24.85 -7.47
C TRP A 352 9.86 26.32 -7.73
N HIS A 353 10.41 27.20 -6.93
CA HIS A 353 10.16 28.65 -7.03
C HIS A 353 10.52 29.27 -8.41
N TYR A 354 11.57 28.77 -9.05
CA TYR A 354 12.03 29.20 -10.38
C TYR A 354 11.54 28.28 -11.52
N GLY A 355 10.69 27.32 -11.22
CA GLY A 355 10.07 26.41 -12.17
C GLY A 355 8.58 26.71 -12.39
N PRO A 356 7.76 25.70 -12.67
CA PRO A 356 6.31 25.84 -12.89
C PRO A 356 5.54 26.38 -11.67
N ARG A 357 6.08 26.27 -10.45
CA ARG A 357 5.47 26.72 -9.18
C ARG A 357 4.06 26.21 -8.96
N LEU A 358 3.79 24.98 -9.39
CA LEU A 358 2.48 24.39 -9.25
C LEU A 358 2.22 24.06 -7.76
N THR A 359 1.00 24.35 -7.32
CA THR A 359 0.57 24.05 -5.96
C THR A 359 -0.08 22.67 -5.91
N VAL A 360 0.18 21.92 -4.84
CA VAL A 360 -0.39 20.58 -4.64
C VAL A 360 -1.86 20.70 -4.23
N SER A 361 -2.73 19.93 -4.86
CA SER A 361 -4.14 19.85 -4.50
C SER A 361 -4.67 18.42 -4.57
N ARG A 362 -5.08 17.87 -3.41
CA ARG A 362 -5.80 16.60 -3.35
C ARG A 362 -7.18 16.70 -4.02
N ARG A 363 -7.88 17.83 -3.81
CA ARG A 363 -9.22 18.08 -4.36
C ARG A 363 -9.25 17.97 -5.89
N LEU A 364 -8.18 18.43 -6.54
CA LEU A 364 -8.01 18.34 -8.00
C LEU A 364 -7.31 17.04 -8.43
N ALA A 365 -6.63 16.37 -7.50
CA ALA A 365 -5.71 15.25 -7.76
C ALA A 365 -4.73 15.58 -8.90
N ASN A 366 -4.13 16.77 -8.84
CA ASN A 366 -3.33 17.36 -9.90
C ASN A 366 -1.93 16.73 -10.03
N LEU A 367 -1.16 17.17 -11.02
CA LEU A 367 0.15 16.61 -11.35
C LEU A 367 1.16 16.67 -10.18
N PRO A 368 1.32 17.80 -9.42
CA PRO A 368 2.18 17.79 -8.24
C PRO A 368 1.68 16.86 -7.13
N TYR A 369 0.36 16.65 -6.98
CA TYR A 369 -0.18 15.70 -6.04
C TYR A 369 0.19 14.25 -6.41
N LEU A 370 0.08 13.86 -7.69
CA LEU A 370 0.57 12.59 -8.19
C LEU A 370 2.05 12.39 -7.83
N ALA A 371 2.90 13.38 -8.16
CA ALA A 371 4.34 13.28 -7.93
C ALA A 371 4.68 13.13 -6.43
N TRP A 372 3.99 13.88 -5.57
CA TRP A 372 4.15 13.79 -4.12
C TRP A 372 3.73 12.43 -3.57
N VAL A 373 2.54 11.93 -3.96
CA VAL A 373 2.04 10.61 -3.57
C VAL A 373 2.99 9.51 -4.03
N ALA A 374 3.44 9.55 -5.29
CA ALA A 374 4.34 8.55 -5.85
C ALA A 374 5.72 8.57 -5.16
N ALA A 375 6.30 9.75 -4.93
CA ALA A 375 7.58 9.90 -4.22
C ALA A 375 7.51 9.31 -2.81
N PHE A 376 6.47 9.66 -2.05
CA PHE A 376 6.30 9.17 -0.68
C PHE A 376 6.13 7.64 -0.64
N ASN A 377 5.22 7.10 -1.45
CA ASN A 377 4.92 5.67 -1.41
C ASN A 377 6.09 4.82 -1.94
N CYS A 378 6.79 5.24 -2.98
CA CYS A 378 8.01 4.58 -3.44
C CYS A 378 9.10 4.62 -2.36
N GLY A 379 9.29 5.76 -1.69
CA GLY A 379 10.26 5.91 -0.60
C GLY A 379 9.92 5.01 0.59
N GLN A 380 8.66 4.92 0.97
CA GLN A 380 8.19 4.05 2.04
C GLN A 380 8.38 2.56 1.69
N LEU A 381 8.04 2.15 0.47
CA LEU A 381 8.27 0.80 -0.02
C LEU A 381 9.77 0.46 -0.05
N LEU A 382 10.61 1.39 -0.50
CA LEU A 382 12.07 1.23 -0.49
C LEU A 382 12.60 1.03 0.92
N LEU A 383 12.15 1.84 1.89
CA LEU A 383 12.58 1.73 3.28
C LEU A 383 12.23 0.35 3.87
N PHE A 384 10.99 -0.11 3.66
CA PHE A 384 10.59 -1.44 4.13
C PHE A 384 11.33 -2.56 3.41
N ARG A 385 11.61 -2.42 2.11
CA ARG A 385 12.39 -3.40 1.35
C ARG A 385 13.85 -3.47 1.82
N VAL A 386 14.45 -2.34 2.17
CA VAL A 386 15.81 -2.28 2.75
C VAL A 386 15.84 -3.00 4.10
N ILE A 387 14.88 -2.72 4.98
CA ILE A 387 14.76 -3.40 6.29
C ILE A 387 14.58 -4.92 6.10
N GLU A 388 13.72 -5.33 5.17
CA GLU A 388 13.52 -6.75 4.83
C GLU A 388 14.82 -7.39 4.35
N GLY A 389 15.52 -6.75 3.40
CA GLY A 389 16.75 -7.27 2.84
C GLY A 389 17.89 -7.41 3.85
N LEU A 390 17.99 -6.48 4.81
CA LEU A 390 19.00 -6.50 5.87
C LEU A 390 18.72 -7.53 6.96
N LEU A 391 17.45 -7.71 7.34
CA LEU A 391 17.10 -8.54 8.50
C LEU A 391 16.61 -9.93 8.10
N PHE A 392 16.13 -10.14 6.88
CA PHE A 392 15.62 -11.43 6.38
C PHE A 392 16.25 -11.81 5.02
N PRO A 393 17.57 -11.96 4.91
CA PRO A 393 18.26 -12.19 3.63
C PRO A 393 17.90 -13.51 2.95
N LEU A 394 17.42 -14.51 3.72
CA LEU A 394 17.14 -15.86 3.23
C LEU A 394 15.69 -16.10 2.77
N LEU A 395 14.86 -15.04 2.67
CA LEU A 395 13.43 -15.19 2.37
C LEU A 395 13.13 -15.98 1.10
N TYR A 396 13.81 -15.66 0.00
CA TYR A 396 13.50 -16.18 -1.34
C TYR A 396 14.58 -17.13 -1.87
N THR A 397 15.39 -17.75 -0.98
CA THR A 397 16.48 -18.65 -1.38
C THR A 397 16.08 -20.13 -1.39
N SER A 398 14.86 -20.48 -1.01
CA SER A 398 14.37 -21.86 -1.01
C SER A 398 13.88 -22.28 -2.41
N ARG A 399 14.05 -23.57 -2.73
CA ARG A 399 13.43 -24.22 -3.91
C ARG A 399 12.05 -24.79 -3.62
N ASP A 400 11.67 -24.88 -2.33
CA ASP A 400 10.39 -25.39 -1.88
C ASP A 400 9.47 -24.25 -1.48
N ARG A 401 8.29 -24.20 -2.10
CA ARG A 401 7.24 -23.22 -1.84
C ARG A 401 6.79 -23.19 -0.38
N LYS A 402 6.67 -24.35 0.28
CA LYS A 402 6.24 -24.44 1.68
C LYS A 402 7.25 -23.78 2.61
N VAL A 403 8.53 -24.06 2.40
CA VAL A 403 9.61 -23.47 3.19
C VAL A 403 9.66 -21.94 2.97
N GLU A 404 9.47 -21.47 1.75
CA GLU A 404 9.40 -20.04 1.44
C GLU A 404 8.21 -19.37 2.16
N GLN A 405 7.03 -19.98 2.11
CA GLN A 405 5.83 -19.46 2.80
C GLN A 405 6.00 -19.40 4.32
N GLU A 406 6.66 -20.38 4.93
CA GLU A 406 6.98 -20.33 6.35
C GLU A 406 7.95 -19.20 6.72
N ARG A 407 8.98 -18.97 5.89
CA ARG A 407 9.90 -17.85 6.08
C ARG A 407 9.19 -16.50 5.95
N VAL A 408 8.31 -16.37 4.95
CA VAL A 408 7.48 -15.17 4.75
C VAL A 408 6.57 -14.92 5.95
N LYS A 409 5.93 -15.97 6.50
CA LYS A 409 5.11 -15.85 7.72
C LYS A 409 5.92 -15.36 8.91
N LYS A 410 7.16 -15.87 9.09
CA LYS A 410 8.06 -15.45 10.17
C LYS A 410 8.60 -14.03 10.02
N ALA A 411 8.69 -13.53 8.78
CA ALA A 411 9.12 -12.18 8.46
C ALA A 411 7.97 -11.15 8.45
N THR A 412 6.74 -11.57 8.76
CA THR A 412 5.55 -10.71 8.71
C THR A 412 4.91 -10.62 10.08
N SER A 413 4.68 -9.38 10.57
CA SER A 413 3.89 -9.13 11.78
C SER A 413 2.45 -9.64 11.60
N LYS A 414 1.93 -10.33 12.63
CA LYS A 414 0.54 -10.82 12.60
C LYS A 414 -0.46 -9.67 12.64
N VAL A 415 -0.17 -8.60 13.36
CA VAL A 415 -1.03 -7.42 13.41
C VAL A 415 -1.09 -6.77 12.03
N LEU A 416 0.05 -6.51 11.38
CA LEU A 416 0.07 -5.92 10.03
C LEU A 416 -0.58 -6.83 8.99
N ASN A 417 -0.39 -8.15 9.10
CA ASN A 417 -1.04 -9.11 8.21
C ASN A 417 -2.57 -9.10 8.36
N ALA A 418 -3.06 -9.02 9.60
CA ALA A 418 -4.49 -8.96 9.90
C ALA A 418 -5.15 -7.72 9.25
N PHE A 419 -4.53 -6.55 9.41
CA PHE A 419 -5.00 -5.32 8.76
C PHE A 419 -4.90 -5.36 7.24
N ASN A 420 -3.86 -5.99 6.68
CA ASN A 420 -3.71 -6.13 5.24
C ASN A 420 -4.73 -7.10 4.63
N ARG A 421 -5.00 -8.23 5.30
CA ARG A 421 -5.85 -9.30 4.76
C ARG A 421 -7.32 -8.91 4.67
N ASN A 422 -7.86 -8.24 5.69
CA ASN A 422 -9.25 -7.81 5.79
C ASN A 422 -9.39 -6.28 5.80
N GLY A 423 -8.51 -5.57 5.09
CA GLY A 423 -8.38 -4.13 5.19
C GLY A 423 -9.67 -3.36 4.96
N LEU A 424 -10.47 -3.71 3.94
CA LEU A 424 -11.72 -3.01 3.64
C LEU A 424 -12.77 -3.25 4.73
N ALA A 425 -12.90 -4.48 5.23
CA ALA A 425 -13.83 -4.78 6.33
C ALA A 425 -13.45 -4.04 7.62
N ILE A 426 -12.14 -3.98 7.95
CA ILE A 426 -11.64 -3.22 9.09
C ILE A 426 -11.89 -1.72 8.89
N PHE A 427 -11.69 -1.20 7.67
CA PHE A 427 -11.99 0.20 7.36
C PHE A 427 -13.47 0.53 7.50
N CYS A 428 -14.38 -0.35 7.05
CA CYS A 428 -15.82 -0.16 7.26
C CYS A 428 -16.17 -0.17 8.76
N LEU A 429 -15.62 -1.13 9.52
CA LEU A 429 -15.80 -1.18 10.98
C LEU A 429 -15.25 0.08 11.66
N ALA A 430 -14.10 0.56 11.23
CA ALA A 430 -13.49 1.79 11.72
C ALA A 430 -14.43 3.00 11.57
N ASN A 431 -15.07 3.15 10.40
CA ASN A 431 -16.04 4.22 10.16
C ASN A 431 -17.28 4.10 11.04
N VAL A 432 -17.82 2.88 11.23
CA VAL A 432 -18.97 2.64 12.11
C VAL A 432 -18.63 2.99 13.55
N LEU A 433 -17.48 2.55 14.07
CA LEU A 433 -17.03 2.86 15.43
C LEU A 433 -16.75 4.36 15.62
N THR A 434 -16.20 5.03 14.60
CA THR A 434 -16.01 6.49 14.62
C THR A 434 -17.36 7.21 14.76
N GLY A 435 -18.36 6.81 13.97
CA GLY A 435 -19.71 7.35 14.08
C GLY A 435 -20.30 7.12 15.47
N LEU A 436 -20.13 5.92 16.05
CA LEU A 436 -20.59 5.61 17.41
C LEU A 436 -19.92 6.48 18.46
N VAL A 437 -18.61 6.67 18.40
CA VAL A 437 -17.86 7.53 19.33
C VAL A 437 -18.37 8.97 19.23
N ASN A 438 -18.52 9.51 18.03
CA ASN A 438 -18.98 10.89 17.81
C ASN A 438 -20.43 11.13 18.27
N MET A 439 -21.27 10.10 18.24
CA MET A 439 -22.65 10.19 18.73
C MET A 439 -22.75 10.07 20.25
N THR A 440 -21.79 9.45 20.92
CA THR A 440 -21.87 9.13 22.34
C THR A 440 -20.92 9.95 23.21
N MET A 441 -19.92 10.60 22.65
CA MET A 441 -18.86 11.28 23.38
C MET A 441 -18.61 12.71 22.87
N PRO A 442 -18.39 13.71 23.75
CA PRO A 442 -18.01 15.06 23.35
C PRO A 442 -16.51 15.13 22.99
N THR A 443 -16.15 14.63 21.81
CA THR A 443 -14.75 14.43 21.39
C THR A 443 -13.90 15.71 21.40
N LEU A 444 -14.51 16.87 21.12
CA LEU A 444 -13.81 18.15 21.07
C LEU A 444 -13.44 18.71 22.47
N ASP A 445 -14.21 18.30 23.51
CA ASP A 445 -14.02 18.80 24.88
C ASP A 445 -13.17 17.85 25.74
N MET A 446 -12.73 16.73 25.19
CA MET A 446 -11.89 15.74 25.89
C MET A 446 -10.46 16.24 26.07
N ASN A 447 -9.92 15.99 27.27
CA ASN A 447 -8.49 16.18 27.50
C ASN A 447 -7.65 15.08 26.83
N ASP A 448 -6.33 15.32 26.68
CA ASP A 448 -5.42 14.43 25.95
C ASP A 448 -5.41 12.99 26.50
N TYR A 449 -5.52 12.80 27.81
CA TYR A 449 -5.53 11.45 28.41
C TYR A 449 -6.81 10.69 28.08
N GLN A 450 -7.96 11.36 28.10
CA GLN A 450 -9.24 10.79 27.74
C GLN A 450 -9.26 10.44 26.23
N ALA A 451 -8.82 11.38 25.40
CA ALA A 451 -8.71 11.17 23.96
C ALA A 451 -7.80 9.96 23.64
N MET A 452 -6.63 9.87 24.27
CA MET A 452 -5.71 8.74 24.09
C MET A 452 -6.32 7.43 24.58
N ALA A 453 -7.05 7.40 25.69
CA ALA A 453 -7.73 6.20 26.18
C ALA A 453 -8.79 5.70 25.20
N VAL A 454 -9.58 6.60 24.61
CA VAL A 454 -10.58 6.27 23.57
C VAL A 454 -9.87 5.72 22.32
N LEU A 455 -8.83 6.40 21.82
CA LEU A 455 -8.10 6.00 20.63
C LEU A 455 -7.40 4.64 20.80
N ILE A 456 -6.79 4.38 21.95
CA ILE A 456 -6.16 3.07 22.25
C ILE A 456 -7.22 1.97 22.30
N SER A 457 -8.37 2.23 22.95
CA SER A 457 -9.48 1.26 23.03
C SER A 457 -10.07 0.97 21.67
N TYR A 458 -10.32 1.99 20.86
CA TYR A 458 -10.78 1.88 19.49
C TYR A 458 -9.82 1.05 18.62
N MET A 459 -8.52 1.35 18.64
CA MET A 459 -7.53 0.58 17.89
C MET A 459 -7.35 -0.83 18.45
N GLY A 460 -7.54 -1.01 19.76
CA GLY A 460 -7.56 -2.33 20.40
C GLY A 460 -8.70 -3.20 19.87
N ILE A 461 -9.91 -2.65 19.75
CA ILE A 461 -11.07 -3.35 19.16
C ILE A 461 -10.81 -3.74 17.71
N LEU A 462 -10.36 -2.78 16.88
CA LEU A 462 -10.06 -3.04 15.47
C LEU A 462 -8.97 -4.13 15.30
N THR A 463 -7.92 -4.05 16.10
CA THR A 463 -6.83 -5.04 16.09
C THR A 463 -7.33 -6.41 16.55
N GLY A 464 -8.13 -6.46 17.62
CA GLY A 464 -8.73 -7.70 18.14
C GLY A 464 -9.61 -8.38 17.09
N VAL A 465 -10.49 -7.64 16.43
CA VAL A 465 -11.34 -8.16 15.34
C VAL A 465 -10.48 -8.63 14.16
N GLY A 466 -9.49 -7.83 13.74
CA GLY A 466 -8.58 -8.21 12.65
C GLY A 466 -7.82 -9.50 12.94
N LEU A 467 -7.25 -9.65 14.13
CA LEU A 467 -6.54 -10.85 14.56
C LEU A 467 -7.48 -12.05 14.68
N PHE A 468 -8.69 -11.88 15.19
CA PHE A 468 -9.71 -12.94 15.26
C PHE A 468 -10.05 -13.48 13.87
N LEU A 469 -10.30 -12.60 12.90
CA LEU A 469 -10.58 -12.98 11.52
C LEU A 469 -9.38 -13.71 10.89
N ASP A 470 -8.16 -13.23 11.13
CA ASP A 470 -6.94 -13.83 10.60
C ASP A 470 -6.68 -15.22 11.19
N GLN A 471 -6.83 -15.40 12.51
CA GLN A 471 -6.69 -16.68 13.19
C GLN A 471 -7.72 -17.72 12.72
N ARG A 472 -8.94 -17.30 12.40
CA ARG A 472 -9.99 -18.17 11.85
C ARG A 472 -9.89 -18.40 10.35
N ASN A 473 -8.85 -17.85 9.70
CA ASN A 473 -8.68 -17.87 8.25
C ASN A 473 -9.88 -17.27 7.47
N ILE A 474 -10.64 -16.38 8.10
CA ILE A 474 -11.77 -15.70 7.46
C ILE A 474 -11.20 -14.53 6.64
N THR A 475 -11.51 -14.53 5.34
CA THR A 475 -11.23 -13.39 4.46
C THR A 475 -12.55 -12.89 3.91
N ILE A 476 -12.91 -11.68 4.32
CA ILE A 476 -14.11 -10.99 3.85
C ILE A 476 -13.72 -10.33 2.52
N LYS A 477 -14.17 -10.93 1.42
CA LYS A 477 -14.01 -10.36 0.07
C LYS A 477 -15.17 -9.40 -0.17
N LEU A 478 -14.93 -8.13 0.04
CA LEU A 478 -15.82 -7.02 -0.31
C LEU A 478 -15.39 -6.41 -1.63
#